data_df5f197753f797e3bd8334e628e1f2df
#
_entry.id   df5f197753f797e3bd8334e628e1f2df
#
_cell.length_a   1.000
_cell.length_b   1.000
_cell.length_c   1.000
_cell.angle_alpha   90.00
_cell.angle_beta   90.00
_cell.angle_gamma   90.00
#
_symmetry.space_group_name_H-M   'P 1'
#
loop_
_entity.id
_entity.type
_entity.pdbx_description
1 polymer ?
#
loop_
_entity_poly.entity_id
_entity_poly.type
_entity_poly.pdbx_seq_one_letter_code
_entity_poly.pdbx_strand_id
1 'polypeptide(L)'
;FVIMDFLAKKNAHPRDNHITFDEGPHIYTVHGDSSFTSVTTFVHGNFSHFDAEPAIKKILSSPKWNDDPTYKYYKKTRSDILQMWELKRDASAKAGTKLHYDIECYYNECPNENDSIEYQYFKNFVKDFPNLKAYRTEWMVYYEELKLSGSIDMIFENEDGNLEIYDWKRSEEFKYEGYNSKTSPTPCLSHIQDSNFWHYSLQLNMYKTILEHKYGKKVTGLYLVRLHPDDAYKNYERVKVPFLDKEINDLLEDRKSKL
;
A
#
# COMPACT_ATOMS: atom_id res chain seq x y z
N PHE A 1 2.11 -18.04 18.61
CA PHE A 1 3.11 -17.37 17.76
C PHE A 1 3.43 -18.25 16.56
N VAL A 2 3.18 -17.77 15.35
CA VAL A 2 3.43 -18.48 14.10
C VAL A 2 4.60 -17.82 13.37
N ILE A 3 5.62 -18.63 13.02
CA ILE A 3 6.76 -18.14 12.24
C ILE A 3 6.41 -18.31 10.76
N MET A 4 6.30 -17.21 10.03
CA MET A 4 6.00 -17.20 8.60
C MET A 4 7.26 -17.01 7.77
N ASP A 5 8.08 -18.03 7.72
CA ASP A 5 9.39 -17.97 7.05
C ASP A 5 9.57 -18.96 5.88
N PHE A 6 8.51 -19.69 5.53
CA PHE A 6 8.59 -20.70 4.47
C PHE A 6 9.13 -20.14 3.15
N LEU A 7 8.52 -19.05 2.65
CA LEU A 7 8.95 -18.43 1.40
C LEU A 7 10.30 -17.72 1.55
N ALA A 8 10.55 -17.09 2.69
CA ALA A 8 11.83 -16.42 2.96
C ALA A 8 13.00 -17.40 2.99
N LYS A 9 12.80 -18.61 3.49
CA LYS A 9 13.81 -19.67 3.46
C LYS A 9 13.99 -20.25 2.06
N LYS A 10 12.88 -20.49 1.36
CA LYS A 10 12.89 -21.04 0.00
C LYS A 10 13.57 -20.11 -1.00
N ASN A 11 13.30 -18.80 -0.91
CA ASN A 11 13.77 -17.78 -1.81
C ASN A 11 14.59 -16.72 -1.05
N ALA A 12 15.51 -17.17 -0.21
CA ALA A 12 16.36 -16.29 0.58
C ALA A 12 17.26 -15.43 -0.32
N HIS A 13 17.53 -14.22 0.13
CA HIS A 13 18.48 -13.30 -0.51
C HIS A 13 19.52 -12.85 0.51
N PRO A 14 20.82 -12.71 0.13
CA PRO A 14 21.86 -12.29 1.08
C PRO A 14 21.55 -10.97 1.79
N ARG A 15 20.86 -10.06 1.12
CA ARG A 15 20.49 -8.75 1.68
C ARG A 15 19.45 -8.85 2.81
N ASP A 16 18.73 -9.97 2.93
CA ASP A 16 17.77 -10.19 4.02
C ASP A 16 18.42 -10.12 5.40
N ASN A 17 19.71 -10.46 5.49
CA ASN A 17 20.44 -10.51 6.76
C ASN A 17 20.78 -9.13 7.33
N HIS A 18 20.59 -8.07 6.58
CA HIS A 18 21.06 -6.72 6.93
C HIS A 18 19.93 -5.73 7.21
N ILE A 19 18.70 -6.18 7.22
CA ILE A 19 17.51 -5.37 7.50
C ILE A 19 16.63 -6.02 8.56
N THR A 20 16.16 -5.21 9.50
CA THR A 20 15.16 -5.60 10.49
C THR A 20 14.07 -4.52 10.55
N PHE A 21 12.92 -4.90 11.08
CA PHE A 21 11.79 -3.99 11.26
C PHE A 21 11.22 -4.14 12.66
N ASP A 22 11.06 -3.02 13.36
CA ASP A 22 10.39 -2.95 14.65
C ASP A 22 8.98 -2.38 14.44
N GLU A 23 7.96 -3.21 14.62
CA GLU A 23 6.56 -2.85 14.42
C GLU A 23 6.09 -1.73 15.37
N GLY A 24 6.53 -1.74 16.62
CA GLY A 24 6.09 -0.77 17.62
C GLY A 24 6.32 0.67 17.17
N PRO A 25 7.58 1.10 17.00
CA PRO A 25 7.89 2.44 16.50
C PRO A 25 7.82 2.56 14.97
N HIS A 26 7.57 1.47 14.25
CA HIS A 26 7.57 1.41 12.78
C HIS A 26 8.90 1.85 12.16
N ILE A 27 9.99 1.22 12.64
CA ILE A 27 11.35 1.59 12.26
C ILE A 27 12.06 0.43 11.56
N TYR A 28 12.60 0.71 10.37
CA TYR A 28 13.55 -0.16 9.69
C TYR A 28 14.97 0.16 10.14
N THR A 29 15.76 -0.89 10.38
CA THR A 29 17.20 -0.77 10.66
C THR A 29 17.96 -1.55 9.61
N VAL A 30 18.85 -0.87 8.88
CA VAL A 30 19.64 -1.42 7.78
C VAL A 30 21.13 -1.26 8.12
N HIS A 31 21.87 -2.37 8.19
CA HIS A 31 23.28 -2.36 8.62
C HIS A 31 23.48 -1.61 9.94
N GLY A 32 22.55 -1.71 10.87
CA GLY A 32 22.59 -1.00 12.14
C GLY A 32 22.15 0.47 12.09
N ASP A 33 21.78 0.99 10.94
CA ASP A 33 21.32 2.38 10.75
C ASP A 33 19.78 2.43 10.73
N SER A 34 19.18 3.13 11.69
CA SER A 34 17.74 3.32 11.83
C SER A 34 17.23 4.63 11.22
N SER A 35 18.05 5.34 10.45
CA SER A 35 17.69 6.62 9.83
C SER A 35 17.12 6.50 8.42
N PHE A 36 16.81 5.30 7.96
CA PHE A 36 16.19 5.06 6.66
C PHE A 36 14.75 5.56 6.64
N THR A 37 14.36 6.15 5.52
CA THR A 37 12.97 6.57 5.27
C THR A 37 12.22 5.43 4.61
N SER A 38 11.01 5.13 5.07
CA SER A 38 10.17 4.12 4.40
C SER A 38 9.72 4.62 3.02
N VAL A 39 9.57 3.69 2.09
CA VAL A 39 9.03 4.00 0.74
C VAL A 39 7.67 4.68 0.84
N THR A 40 6.80 4.21 1.72
CA THR A 40 5.48 4.82 1.94
C THR A 40 5.59 6.28 2.37
N THR A 41 6.44 6.58 3.34
CA THR A 41 6.67 7.95 3.81
C THR A 41 7.29 8.82 2.71
N PHE A 42 8.25 8.28 1.97
CA PHE A 42 8.88 8.99 0.86
C PHE A 42 7.87 9.37 -0.23
N VAL A 43 7.02 8.43 -0.63
CA VAL A 43 5.97 8.69 -1.64
C VAL A 43 4.98 9.74 -1.13
N HIS A 44 4.47 9.58 0.09
CA HIS A 44 3.51 10.53 0.67
C HIS A 44 4.07 11.94 0.83
N GLY A 45 5.38 12.07 1.03
CA GLY A 45 6.05 13.38 1.12
C GLY A 45 5.96 14.23 -0.16
N ASN A 46 5.55 13.64 -1.27
CA ASN A 46 5.36 14.32 -2.57
C ASN A 46 3.91 14.80 -2.79
N PHE A 47 3.04 14.64 -1.81
CA PHE A 47 1.63 15.00 -1.92
C PHE A 47 1.20 15.84 -0.72
N SER A 48 0.11 16.58 -0.89
CA SER A 48 -0.45 17.39 0.18
C SER A 48 -1.09 16.50 1.24
N HIS A 49 -0.95 16.90 2.50
CA HIS A 49 -1.63 16.24 3.60
C HIS A 49 -3.12 16.57 3.60
N PHE A 50 -3.96 15.60 4.00
CA PHE A 50 -5.38 15.82 4.20
C PHE A 50 -5.60 16.79 5.36
N ASP A 51 -6.35 17.89 5.08
CA ASP A 51 -6.81 18.83 6.08
C ASP A 51 -8.31 18.59 6.34
N ALA A 52 -8.63 18.24 7.58
CA ALA A 52 -10.00 17.93 7.98
C ALA A 52 -10.89 19.19 8.04
N GLU A 53 -10.33 20.37 8.30
CA GLU A 53 -11.11 21.60 8.57
C GLU A 53 -12.01 22.03 7.39
N PRO A 54 -11.54 22.11 6.14
CA PRO A 54 -12.43 22.47 5.03
C PRO A 54 -13.57 21.47 4.83
N ALA A 55 -13.31 20.18 5.01
CA ALA A 55 -14.32 19.13 4.88
C ALA A 55 -15.39 19.23 5.97
N ILE A 56 -14.98 19.45 7.21
CA ILE A 56 -15.89 19.64 8.34
C ILE A 56 -16.73 20.92 8.15
N LYS A 57 -16.10 22.02 7.74
CA LYS A 57 -16.80 23.26 7.46
C LYS A 57 -17.90 23.08 6.40
N LYS A 58 -17.59 22.34 5.35
CA LYS A 58 -18.56 21.99 4.29
C LYS A 58 -19.72 21.16 4.84
N ILE A 59 -19.46 20.19 5.71
CA ILE A 59 -20.49 19.36 6.36
C ILE A 59 -21.40 20.22 7.23
N LEU A 60 -20.83 21.04 8.10
CA LEU A 60 -21.58 21.88 9.04
C LEU A 60 -22.41 22.97 8.35
N SER A 61 -22.00 23.43 7.18
CA SER A 61 -22.72 24.42 6.38
C SER A 61 -23.74 23.82 5.41
N SER A 62 -23.81 22.50 5.31
CA SER A 62 -24.79 21.82 4.45
C SER A 62 -26.21 21.95 5.05
N PRO A 63 -27.24 22.25 4.24
CA PRO A 63 -28.64 22.22 4.70
C PRO A 63 -29.02 20.86 5.33
N LYS A 64 -28.47 19.77 4.84
CA LYS A 64 -28.73 18.42 5.36
C LYS A 64 -28.33 18.28 6.84
N TRP A 65 -27.31 18.99 7.26
CA TRP A 65 -26.83 18.95 8.65
C TRP A 65 -27.91 19.38 9.64
N ASN A 66 -28.74 20.36 9.27
CA ASN A 66 -29.79 20.90 10.13
C ASN A 66 -31.16 20.26 9.88
N ASP A 67 -31.45 19.87 8.62
CA ASP A 67 -32.82 19.62 8.17
C ASP A 67 -33.09 18.14 7.80
N ASP A 68 -32.07 17.31 7.64
CA ASP A 68 -32.21 15.92 7.21
C ASP A 68 -31.80 14.93 8.29
N PRO A 69 -32.77 14.35 9.05
CA PRO A 69 -32.46 13.38 10.09
C PRO A 69 -31.79 12.10 9.60
N THR A 70 -31.84 11.80 8.29
CA THR A 70 -31.21 10.61 7.69
C THR A 70 -29.76 10.86 7.29
N TYR A 71 -29.32 12.13 7.31
CA TYR A 71 -27.93 12.48 7.00
C TYR A 71 -27.01 11.99 8.11
N LYS A 72 -25.94 11.27 7.75
CA LYS A 72 -25.04 10.66 8.75
C LYS A 72 -24.40 11.66 9.71
N TYR A 73 -24.31 12.92 9.32
CA TYR A 73 -23.76 13.99 10.16
C TYR A 73 -24.83 14.92 10.74
N TYR A 74 -26.11 14.52 10.66
CA TYR A 74 -27.23 15.31 11.18
C TYR A 74 -26.98 15.75 12.63
N LYS A 75 -26.97 17.06 12.87
CA LYS A 75 -26.72 17.66 14.20
C LYS A 75 -25.44 17.20 14.91
N LYS A 76 -24.49 16.58 14.18
CA LYS A 76 -23.21 16.18 14.76
C LYS A 76 -22.28 17.39 14.91
N THR A 77 -21.61 17.48 16.06
CA THR A 77 -20.59 18.50 16.28
C THR A 77 -19.30 18.19 15.53
N ARG A 78 -18.40 19.17 15.42
CA ARG A 78 -17.04 18.95 14.89
C ARG A 78 -16.34 17.79 15.61
N SER A 79 -16.41 17.76 16.93
CA SER A 79 -15.83 16.69 17.75
C SER A 79 -16.44 15.32 17.43
N ASP A 80 -17.75 15.24 17.28
CA ASP A 80 -18.46 14.02 16.92
C ASP A 80 -18.00 13.50 15.54
N ILE A 81 -17.88 14.38 14.57
CA ILE A 81 -17.44 14.03 13.20
C ILE A 81 -16.01 13.51 13.21
N LEU A 82 -15.10 14.18 13.90
CA LEU A 82 -13.71 13.73 14.03
C LEU A 82 -13.64 12.36 14.71
N GLN A 83 -14.42 12.12 15.75
CA GLN A 83 -14.47 10.83 16.43
C GLN A 83 -15.03 9.73 15.50
N MET A 84 -16.09 10.02 14.74
CA MET A 84 -16.63 9.08 13.76
C MET A 84 -15.57 8.65 12.72
N TRP A 85 -14.81 9.63 12.23
CA TRP A 85 -13.75 9.36 11.24
C TRP A 85 -12.60 8.56 11.84
N GLU A 86 -12.21 8.85 13.07
CA GLU A 86 -11.18 8.11 13.79
C GLU A 86 -11.58 6.66 14.02
N LEU A 87 -12.80 6.41 14.50
CA LEU A 87 -13.32 5.06 14.73
C LEU A 87 -13.37 4.26 13.41
N LYS A 88 -13.83 4.88 12.32
CA LYS A 88 -13.86 4.22 11.00
C LYS A 88 -12.46 3.89 10.53
N ARG A 89 -11.52 4.81 10.66
CA ARG A 89 -10.12 4.61 10.27
C ARG A 89 -9.48 3.48 11.07
N ASP A 90 -9.67 3.44 12.38
CA ASP A 90 -9.11 2.43 13.26
C ASP A 90 -9.68 1.04 12.94
N ALA A 91 -10.99 0.93 12.74
CA ALA A 91 -11.64 -0.31 12.35
C ALA A 91 -11.15 -0.82 10.99
N SER A 92 -10.99 0.08 10.02
CA SER A 92 -10.48 -0.26 8.68
C SER A 92 -9.02 -0.70 8.74
N ALA A 93 -8.19 -0.01 9.52
CA ALA A 93 -6.78 -0.35 9.70
C ALA A 93 -6.62 -1.74 10.36
N LYS A 94 -7.41 -2.03 11.39
CA LYS A 94 -7.41 -3.33 12.07
C LYS A 94 -7.84 -4.46 11.12
N ALA A 95 -8.91 -4.26 10.37
CA ALA A 95 -9.38 -5.24 9.39
C ALA A 95 -8.35 -5.45 8.27
N GLY A 96 -7.70 -4.40 7.81
CA GLY A 96 -6.63 -4.47 6.82
C GLY A 96 -5.43 -5.25 7.32
N THR A 97 -4.97 -4.99 8.54
CA THR A 97 -3.86 -5.71 9.16
C THR A 97 -4.17 -7.20 9.27
N LYS A 98 -5.37 -7.57 9.69
CA LYS A 98 -5.78 -8.97 9.76
C LYS A 98 -5.81 -9.62 8.39
N LEU A 99 -6.34 -8.94 7.38
CA LEU A 99 -6.39 -9.43 6.01
C LEU A 99 -4.99 -9.72 5.46
N HIS A 100 -4.06 -8.78 5.59
CA HIS A 100 -2.67 -8.93 5.15
C HIS A 100 -1.99 -10.10 5.86
N TYR A 101 -2.16 -10.21 7.18
CA TYR A 101 -1.62 -11.31 7.97
C TYR A 101 -2.15 -12.68 7.49
N ASP A 102 -3.45 -12.79 7.27
CA ASP A 102 -4.06 -14.06 6.85
C ASP A 102 -3.67 -14.45 5.42
N ILE A 103 -3.50 -13.47 4.53
CA ILE A 103 -2.97 -13.71 3.18
C ILE A 103 -1.51 -14.19 3.25
N GLU A 104 -0.70 -13.57 4.08
CA GLU A 104 0.68 -13.99 4.32
C GLU A 104 0.73 -15.43 4.85
N CYS A 105 -0.11 -15.76 5.82
CA CYS A 105 -0.25 -17.13 6.32
C CYS A 105 -0.57 -18.12 5.21
N TYR A 106 -1.51 -17.78 4.34
CA TYR A 106 -1.92 -18.64 3.23
C TYR A 106 -0.74 -19.01 2.33
N TYR A 107 0.06 -18.01 1.92
CA TYR A 107 1.19 -18.25 1.02
C TYR A 107 2.42 -18.86 1.70
N ASN A 108 2.50 -18.78 3.03
CA ASN A 108 3.57 -19.41 3.81
C ASN A 108 3.19 -20.76 4.41
N GLU A 109 2.10 -21.37 3.91
CA GLU A 109 1.65 -22.70 4.37
C GLU A 109 1.36 -22.77 5.88
N CYS A 110 0.92 -21.64 6.47
CA CYS A 110 0.51 -21.58 7.85
C CYS A 110 -1.00 -21.83 7.98
N PRO A 111 -1.44 -22.64 8.95
CA PRO A 111 -2.87 -22.77 9.21
C PRO A 111 -3.49 -21.42 9.58
N ASN A 112 -4.55 -21.03 8.90
CA ASN A 112 -5.30 -19.84 9.23
C ASN A 112 -6.77 -20.00 8.87
N GLU A 113 -7.63 -19.30 9.62
CA GLU A 113 -9.06 -19.24 9.37
C GLU A 113 -9.47 -17.77 9.26
N ASN A 114 -10.21 -17.45 8.22
CA ASN A 114 -10.79 -16.14 8.01
C ASN A 114 -12.07 -16.30 7.19
N ASP A 115 -13.21 -15.94 7.78
CA ASP A 115 -14.53 -16.03 7.18
C ASP A 115 -15.04 -14.69 6.64
N SER A 116 -14.18 -13.66 6.62
CA SER A 116 -14.57 -12.35 6.11
C SER A 116 -14.89 -12.37 4.62
N ILE A 117 -15.73 -11.43 4.19
CA ILE A 117 -16.12 -11.27 2.79
C ILE A 117 -14.89 -10.96 1.94
N GLU A 118 -14.05 -10.03 2.38
CA GLU A 118 -12.83 -9.64 1.66
C GLU A 118 -11.83 -10.79 1.52
N TYR A 119 -11.74 -11.68 2.51
CA TYR A 119 -10.89 -12.85 2.40
C TYR A 119 -11.45 -13.88 1.39
N GLN A 120 -12.77 -13.99 1.29
CA GLN A 120 -13.39 -14.81 0.24
C GLN A 120 -13.05 -14.25 -1.15
N TYR A 121 -13.01 -12.93 -1.31
CA TYR A 121 -12.58 -12.31 -2.57
C TYR A 121 -11.12 -12.63 -2.87
N PHE A 122 -10.27 -12.65 -1.87
CA PHE A 122 -8.89 -13.12 -2.01
C PHE A 122 -8.84 -14.57 -2.51
N LYS A 123 -9.66 -15.47 -1.97
CA LYS A 123 -9.73 -16.86 -2.44
C LYS A 123 -10.18 -16.96 -3.89
N ASN A 124 -11.10 -16.10 -4.32
CA ASN A 124 -11.50 -16.02 -5.72
C ASN A 124 -10.31 -15.63 -6.61
N PHE A 125 -9.50 -14.67 -6.16
CA PHE A 125 -8.26 -14.29 -6.85
C PHE A 125 -7.31 -15.47 -7.01
N VAL A 126 -7.05 -16.21 -5.94
CA VAL A 126 -6.19 -17.40 -5.97
C VAL A 126 -6.69 -18.42 -7.01
N LYS A 127 -7.99 -18.64 -7.05
CA LYS A 127 -8.61 -19.58 -7.99
C LYS A 127 -8.47 -19.13 -9.45
N ASP A 128 -8.60 -17.82 -9.70
CA ASP A 128 -8.54 -17.25 -11.05
C ASP A 128 -7.11 -17.16 -11.60
N PHE A 129 -6.09 -17.11 -10.72
CA PHE A 129 -4.69 -16.99 -11.09
C PHE A 129 -3.83 -18.15 -10.58
N PRO A 130 -4.13 -19.41 -10.97
CA PRO A 130 -3.44 -20.58 -10.43
C PRO A 130 -1.99 -20.70 -10.88
N ASN A 131 -1.59 -19.99 -11.95
CA ASN A 131 -0.23 -20.06 -12.51
C ASN A 131 0.73 -19.05 -11.85
N LEU A 132 0.23 -18.17 -10.98
CA LEU A 132 1.07 -17.28 -10.20
C LEU A 132 1.70 -18.05 -9.03
N LYS A 133 3.01 -18.10 -9.01
CA LYS A 133 3.78 -18.82 -8.01
C LYS A 133 4.28 -17.87 -6.94
N ALA A 134 3.87 -18.08 -5.69
CA ALA A 134 4.33 -17.26 -4.58
C ALA A 134 5.86 -17.31 -4.47
N TYR A 135 6.50 -16.14 -4.48
CA TYR A 135 7.94 -15.99 -4.31
C TYR A 135 8.31 -15.48 -2.93
N ARG A 136 7.82 -14.33 -2.54
CA ARG A 136 8.01 -13.75 -1.20
C ARG A 136 6.77 -12.99 -0.76
N THR A 137 6.54 -12.93 0.53
CA THR A 137 5.55 -12.08 1.19
C THR A 137 6.23 -11.16 2.18
N GLU A 138 5.68 -9.96 2.39
CA GLU A 138 6.25 -8.98 3.34
C GLU A 138 7.78 -8.91 3.24
N TRP A 139 8.28 -8.80 2.01
CA TRP A 139 9.71 -8.79 1.75
C TRP A 139 10.29 -7.43 2.07
N MET A 140 11.07 -7.37 3.14
CA MET A 140 11.80 -6.16 3.53
C MET A 140 12.95 -5.91 2.57
N VAL A 141 12.95 -4.74 1.94
CA VAL A 141 13.94 -4.34 0.93
C VAL A 141 14.49 -2.95 1.23
N TYR A 142 15.69 -2.67 0.73
CA TYR A 142 16.33 -1.38 0.99
C TYR A 142 17.27 -0.96 -0.14
N TYR A 143 17.54 0.35 -0.17
CA TYR A 143 18.43 0.99 -1.11
C TYR A 143 19.33 1.93 -0.28
N GLU A 144 20.56 1.47 0.04
CA GLU A 144 21.43 2.14 1.03
C GLU A 144 21.83 3.56 0.60
N GLU A 145 22.22 3.76 -0.67
CA GLU A 145 22.68 5.06 -1.16
C GLU A 145 21.59 6.13 -1.14
N LEU A 146 20.35 5.71 -1.08
CA LEU A 146 19.20 6.60 -1.00
C LEU A 146 18.54 6.62 0.37
N LYS A 147 19.02 5.79 1.29
CA LYS A 147 18.43 5.60 2.62
C LYS A 147 16.92 5.36 2.56
N LEU A 148 16.51 4.48 1.66
CA LEU A 148 15.12 4.04 1.49
C LEU A 148 14.97 2.57 1.86
N SER A 149 13.87 2.24 2.51
CA SER A 149 13.51 0.88 2.89
C SER A 149 12.01 0.70 2.85
N GLY A 150 11.57 -0.54 2.81
CA GLY A 150 10.14 -0.83 2.84
C GLY A 150 9.86 -2.32 2.87
N SER A 151 8.59 -2.67 2.87
CA SER A 151 8.12 -4.04 2.83
C SER A 151 7.17 -4.21 1.65
N ILE A 152 7.45 -5.20 0.81
CA ILE A 152 6.63 -5.53 -0.35
C ILE A 152 5.63 -6.60 0.07
N ASP A 153 4.33 -6.32 -0.07
CA ASP A 153 3.27 -7.23 0.38
C ASP A 153 3.39 -8.62 -0.22
N MET A 154 3.52 -8.68 -1.55
CA MET A 154 3.48 -9.94 -2.29
C MET A 154 4.31 -9.87 -3.56
N ILE A 155 5.11 -10.90 -3.79
CA ILE A 155 5.85 -11.09 -5.04
C ILE A 155 5.51 -12.48 -5.57
N PHE A 156 5.05 -12.53 -6.82
CA PHE A 156 4.88 -13.77 -7.57
C PHE A 156 5.97 -13.93 -8.61
N GLU A 157 6.33 -15.16 -8.86
CA GLU A 157 7.12 -15.55 -10.03
C GLU A 157 6.15 -16.01 -11.12
N ASN A 158 6.25 -15.44 -12.31
CA ASN A 158 5.41 -15.82 -13.44
C ASN A 158 6.01 -17.01 -14.21
N GLU A 159 5.30 -17.46 -15.25
CA GLU A 159 5.71 -18.61 -16.05
C GLU A 159 7.07 -18.41 -16.76
N ASP A 160 7.47 -17.16 -17.03
CA ASP A 160 8.74 -16.80 -17.63
C ASP A 160 9.90 -16.70 -16.62
N GLY A 161 9.63 -16.94 -15.34
CA GLY A 161 10.61 -16.83 -14.27
C GLY A 161 10.90 -15.38 -13.84
N ASN A 162 10.10 -14.42 -14.29
CA ASN A 162 10.22 -13.03 -13.88
C ASN A 162 9.30 -12.74 -12.70
N LEU A 163 9.57 -11.65 -11.99
CA LEU A 163 8.78 -11.27 -10.82
C LEU A 163 7.67 -10.28 -11.15
N GLU A 164 6.57 -10.43 -10.46
CA GLU A 164 5.45 -9.49 -10.48
C GLU A 164 5.17 -9.05 -9.04
N ILE A 165 5.07 -7.75 -8.82
CA ILE A 165 4.78 -7.17 -7.51
C ILE A 165 3.27 -6.95 -7.39
N TYR A 166 2.70 -7.45 -6.31
CA TYR A 166 1.30 -7.28 -5.96
C TYR A 166 1.18 -6.59 -4.60
N ASP A 167 0.15 -5.77 -4.47
CA ASP A 167 -0.15 -5.07 -3.22
C ASP A 167 -1.65 -5.22 -2.93
N TRP A 168 -1.96 -5.75 -1.75
CA TRP A 168 -3.33 -5.97 -1.30
C TRP A 168 -3.87 -4.69 -0.67
N LYS A 169 -5.01 -4.20 -1.14
CA LYS A 169 -5.62 -2.98 -0.62
C LYS A 169 -7.07 -3.24 -0.17
N ARG A 170 -7.33 -3.03 1.11
CA ARG A 170 -8.69 -3.00 1.65
C ARG A 170 -9.24 -1.58 1.57
N SER A 171 -9.38 -1.09 0.34
CA SER A 171 -9.86 0.25 0.02
C SER A 171 -11.26 0.17 -0.60
N GLU A 172 -12.12 1.11 -0.26
CA GLU A 172 -13.49 1.17 -0.82
C GLU A 172 -13.49 1.39 -2.33
N GLU A 173 -12.51 2.15 -2.84
CA GLU A 173 -12.36 2.43 -4.27
C GLU A 173 -10.92 2.85 -4.59
N PHE A 174 -10.54 2.73 -5.86
CA PHE A 174 -9.37 3.41 -6.41
C PHE A 174 -9.82 4.69 -7.11
N LYS A 175 -9.30 5.82 -6.64
CA LYS A 175 -9.52 7.13 -7.26
C LYS A 175 -8.36 7.45 -8.18
N TYR A 176 -8.68 7.83 -9.42
CA TYR A 176 -7.69 8.15 -10.45
C TYR A 176 -7.46 9.64 -10.59
N GLU A 177 -8.32 10.46 -10.01
CA GLU A 177 -8.20 11.92 -10.01
C GLU A 177 -8.14 12.45 -8.58
N GLY A 178 -7.33 13.47 -8.38
CA GLY A 178 -7.30 14.21 -7.13
C GLY A 178 -8.53 15.08 -6.96
N TYR A 179 -8.83 15.42 -5.72
CA TYR A 179 -9.90 16.37 -5.41
C TYR A 179 -9.66 17.70 -6.13
N ASN A 180 -10.67 18.18 -6.87
CA ASN A 180 -10.56 19.35 -7.76
C ASN A 180 -9.38 19.25 -8.75
N SER A 181 -9.11 18.07 -9.28
CA SER A 181 -8.01 17.79 -10.21
C SER A 181 -6.62 18.17 -9.66
N LYS A 182 -6.47 18.10 -8.35
CA LYS A 182 -5.19 18.39 -7.68
C LYS A 182 -4.12 17.38 -8.08
N THR A 183 -2.93 17.89 -8.32
CA THR A 183 -1.74 17.10 -8.66
C THR A 183 -0.67 17.24 -7.57
N SER A 184 0.41 16.45 -7.69
CA SER A 184 1.55 16.55 -6.79
C SER A 184 2.19 17.95 -6.86
N PRO A 185 2.55 18.54 -5.70
CA PRO A 185 3.32 19.79 -5.66
C PRO A 185 4.80 19.59 -6.02
N THR A 186 5.30 18.37 -6.10
CA THR A 186 6.67 18.07 -6.49
C THR A 186 6.84 18.31 -7.99
N PRO A 187 7.82 19.14 -8.44
CA PRO A 187 7.94 19.52 -9.84
C PRO A 187 7.97 18.35 -10.84
N CYS A 188 8.77 17.31 -10.58
CA CYS A 188 8.87 16.17 -11.48
C CYS A 188 7.61 15.27 -11.49
N LEU A 189 6.69 15.47 -10.57
CA LEU A 189 5.41 14.75 -10.46
C LEU A 189 4.20 15.65 -10.72
N SER A 190 4.40 16.85 -11.30
CA SER A 190 3.32 17.83 -11.49
C SER A 190 2.16 17.33 -12.37
N HIS A 191 2.39 16.29 -13.16
CA HIS A 191 1.38 15.63 -13.98
C HIS A 191 0.69 14.46 -13.29
N ILE A 192 1.11 14.09 -12.08
CA ILE A 192 0.56 12.97 -11.32
C ILE A 192 -0.57 13.48 -10.42
N GLN A 193 -1.75 12.91 -10.57
CA GLN A 193 -2.92 13.24 -9.76
C GLN A 193 -2.72 12.85 -8.29
N ASP A 194 -3.16 13.71 -7.39
CA ASP A 194 -3.11 13.47 -5.94
C ASP A 194 -4.29 12.56 -5.54
N SER A 195 -4.16 11.28 -5.82
CA SER A 195 -5.17 10.27 -5.53
C SER A 195 -4.53 8.97 -5.09
N ASN A 196 -5.31 8.12 -4.41
CA ASN A 196 -4.77 6.89 -3.83
C ASN A 196 -4.19 5.94 -4.90
N PHE A 197 -4.80 5.83 -6.08
CA PHE A 197 -4.26 4.98 -7.15
C PHE A 197 -2.82 5.39 -7.52
N TRP A 198 -2.56 6.67 -7.68
CA TRP A 198 -1.23 7.15 -8.08
C TRP A 198 -0.22 7.10 -6.94
N HIS A 199 -0.64 7.28 -5.68
CA HIS A 199 0.22 7.05 -4.52
C HIS A 199 0.67 5.59 -4.47
N TYR A 200 -0.25 4.64 -4.62
CA TYR A 200 0.06 3.21 -4.66
C TYR A 200 0.93 2.84 -5.86
N SER A 201 0.64 3.44 -7.01
CA SER A 201 1.42 3.20 -8.24
C SER A 201 2.87 3.63 -8.08
N LEU A 202 3.13 4.79 -7.50
CA LEU A 202 4.50 5.24 -7.20
C LEU A 202 5.19 4.31 -6.21
N GLN A 203 4.49 3.85 -5.19
CA GLN A 203 5.03 2.92 -4.20
C GLN A 203 5.50 1.62 -4.87
N LEU A 204 4.69 1.02 -5.72
CA LEU A 204 5.06 -0.22 -6.43
C LEU A 204 6.21 0.01 -7.41
N ASN A 205 6.24 1.14 -8.10
CA ASN A 205 7.35 1.50 -8.97
C ASN A 205 8.67 1.69 -8.20
N MET A 206 8.61 2.25 -6.98
CA MET A 206 9.77 2.32 -6.10
C MET A 206 10.29 0.93 -5.72
N TYR A 207 9.41 0.02 -5.35
CA TYR A 207 9.80 -1.36 -5.05
C TYR A 207 10.42 -2.06 -6.25
N LYS A 208 9.83 -1.90 -7.44
CA LYS A 208 10.41 -2.41 -8.69
C LYS A 208 11.85 -1.92 -8.86
N THR A 209 12.06 -0.63 -8.71
CA THR A 209 13.39 -0.02 -8.84
C THR A 209 14.38 -0.58 -7.83
N ILE A 210 13.98 -0.73 -6.57
CA ILE A 210 14.84 -1.32 -5.54
C ILE A 210 15.22 -2.76 -5.91
N LEU A 211 14.26 -3.59 -6.31
CA LEU A 211 14.52 -4.97 -6.70
C LEU A 211 15.44 -5.06 -7.92
N GLU A 212 15.24 -4.21 -8.92
CA GLU A 212 16.06 -4.21 -10.12
C GLU A 212 17.47 -3.66 -9.91
N HIS A 213 17.61 -2.56 -9.16
CA HIS A 213 18.91 -1.94 -8.93
C HIS A 213 19.76 -2.66 -7.89
N LYS A 214 19.13 -3.22 -6.84
CA LYS A 214 19.86 -3.69 -5.66
C LYS A 214 19.76 -5.19 -5.42
N TYR A 215 18.77 -5.88 -6.01
CA TYR A 215 18.52 -7.30 -5.74
C TYR A 215 18.76 -8.21 -6.94
N GLY A 216 19.14 -7.64 -8.08
CA GLY A 216 19.40 -8.40 -9.32
C GLY A 216 18.15 -9.09 -9.87
N LYS A 217 16.97 -8.55 -9.62
CA LYS A 217 15.69 -9.13 -10.07
C LYS A 217 15.13 -8.36 -11.27
N LYS A 218 14.35 -9.05 -12.09
CA LYS A 218 13.60 -8.45 -13.19
C LYS A 218 12.11 -8.46 -12.81
N VAL A 219 11.49 -7.28 -12.82
CA VAL A 219 10.08 -7.09 -12.49
C VAL A 219 9.33 -6.71 -13.76
N THR A 220 8.39 -7.56 -14.18
CA THR A 220 7.67 -7.40 -15.45
C THR A 220 6.21 -6.98 -15.27
N GLY A 221 5.73 -6.90 -14.05
CA GLY A 221 4.36 -6.47 -13.77
C GLY A 221 4.20 -5.91 -12.38
N LEU A 222 3.32 -4.92 -12.26
CA LEU A 222 2.91 -4.27 -11.02
C LEU A 222 1.40 -4.28 -10.95
N TYR A 223 0.84 -4.76 -9.83
CA TYR A 223 -0.60 -4.94 -9.68
C TYR A 223 -1.09 -4.52 -8.31
N LEU A 224 -2.24 -3.87 -8.30
CA LEU A 224 -3.03 -3.64 -7.10
C LEU A 224 -4.22 -4.59 -7.10
N VAL A 225 -4.50 -5.21 -5.97
CA VAL A 225 -5.69 -6.03 -5.79
C VAL A 225 -6.52 -5.43 -4.67
N ARG A 226 -7.69 -4.92 -5.04
CA ARG A 226 -8.63 -4.33 -4.09
C ARG A 226 -9.53 -5.40 -3.53
N LEU A 227 -9.56 -5.49 -2.21
CA LEU A 227 -10.29 -6.48 -1.43
C LEU A 227 -11.12 -5.72 -0.38
N HIS A 228 -12.34 -5.34 -0.74
CA HIS A 228 -13.22 -4.61 0.17
C HIS A 228 -14.59 -5.27 0.25
N PRO A 229 -15.15 -5.47 1.45
CA PRO A 229 -16.43 -6.18 1.62
C PRO A 229 -17.62 -5.50 0.93
N ASP A 230 -17.55 -4.18 0.73
CA ASP A 230 -18.61 -3.39 0.12
C ASP A 230 -18.46 -3.24 -1.41
N ASP A 231 -17.61 -4.04 -2.04
CA ASP A 231 -17.44 -4.00 -3.49
C ASP A 231 -18.76 -4.24 -4.23
N ALA A 232 -19.08 -3.35 -5.19
CA ALA A 232 -20.33 -3.39 -5.93
C ALA A 232 -20.52 -4.69 -6.75
N TYR A 233 -19.42 -5.26 -7.24
CA TYR A 233 -19.41 -6.52 -8.00
C TYR A 233 -19.23 -7.76 -7.11
N LYS A 234 -19.09 -7.56 -5.79
CA LYS A 234 -18.92 -8.64 -4.80
C LYS A 234 -17.75 -9.58 -5.12
N ASN A 235 -16.61 -8.99 -5.48
CA ASN A 235 -15.41 -9.72 -5.83
C ASN A 235 -14.17 -8.83 -5.63
N TYR A 236 -12.96 -9.42 -5.86
CA TYR A 236 -11.73 -8.63 -5.95
C TYR A 236 -11.73 -7.77 -7.22
N GLU A 237 -10.92 -6.72 -7.21
CA GLU A 237 -10.58 -5.93 -8.38
C GLU A 237 -9.07 -5.94 -8.55
N ARG A 238 -8.58 -6.48 -9.68
CA ARG A 238 -7.16 -6.52 -10.02
C ARG A 238 -6.87 -5.42 -11.05
N VAL A 239 -5.96 -4.52 -10.71
CA VAL A 239 -5.61 -3.39 -11.56
C VAL A 239 -4.13 -3.42 -11.87
N LYS A 240 -3.78 -3.36 -13.16
CA LYS A 240 -2.39 -3.23 -13.59
C LYS A 240 -1.92 -1.80 -13.42
N VAL A 241 -0.75 -1.65 -12.79
CA VAL A 241 -0.10 -0.36 -12.56
C VAL A 241 0.87 -0.06 -13.70
N PRO A 242 0.84 1.14 -14.30
CA PRO A 242 1.80 1.51 -15.33
C PRO A 242 3.21 1.65 -14.75
N PHE A 243 4.22 1.41 -15.58
CA PHE A 243 5.59 1.71 -15.23
C PHE A 243 5.83 3.22 -15.28
N LEU A 244 6.40 3.75 -14.21
CA LEU A 244 6.69 5.17 -14.02
C LEU A 244 8.19 5.39 -13.90
N ASP A 245 8.95 4.80 -14.82
CA ASP A 245 10.41 4.77 -14.74
C ASP A 245 11.03 6.17 -14.74
N LYS A 246 10.52 7.07 -15.58
CA LYS A 246 11.00 8.45 -15.64
C LYS A 246 10.74 9.19 -14.32
N GLU A 247 9.51 9.12 -13.82
CA GLU A 247 9.10 9.78 -12.58
C GLU A 247 9.93 9.27 -11.39
N ILE A 248 10.16 7.97 -11.31
CA ILE A 248 10.96 7.38 -10.24
C ILE A 248 12.42 7.82 -10.36
N ASN A 249 13.00 7.76 -11.55
CA ASN A 249 14.39 8.21 -11.75
C ASN A 249 14.57 9.67 -11.35
N ASP A 250 13.66 10.54 -11.72
CA ASP A 250 13.71 11.97 -11.34
C ASP A 250 13.60 12.14 -9.81
N LEU A 251 12.72 11.39 -9.15
CA LEU A 251 12.60 11.40 -7.69
C LEU A 251 13.88 10.93 -7.00
N LEU A 252 14.50 9.88 -7.51
CA LEU A 252 15.71 9.32 -6.92
C LEU A 252 16.91 10.24 -7.09
N GLU A 253 17.03 10.91 -8.24
CA GLU A 253 18.08 11.92 -8.46
C GLU A 253 17.91 13.11 -7.51
N ASP A 254 16.67 13.61 -7.36
CA ASP A 254 16.37 14.68 -6.41
C ASP A 254 16.71 14.28 -4.97
N ARG A 255 16.34 13.08 -4.57
CA ARG A 255 16.67 12.59 -3.23
C ARG A 255 18.17 12.49 -3.01
N LYS A 256 18.90 11.93 -3.98
CA LYS A 256 20.35 11.78 -3.90
C LYS A 256 21.03 13.13 -3.72
N SER A 257 20.56 14.18 -4.36
CA SER A 257 21.09 15.53 -4.25
C SER A 257 20.88 16.15 -2.85
N LYS A 258 19.95 15.64 -2.07
CA LYS A 258 19.58 16.15 -0.73
C LYS A 258 20.20 15.35 0.42
N LEU A 259 20.86 14.24 0.14
CA LEU A 259 21.55 13.41 1.15
C LEU A 259 23.05 13.82 1.36
#